data_8352ba8b075fdfd46d10a9c869b614a3
#
_entry.id   8352ba8b075fdfd46d10a9c869b614a3
#
_cell.length_a   1.000
_cell.length_b   1.000
_cell.length_c   1.000
_cell.angle_alpha   90.00
_cell.angle_beta   90.00
_cell.angle_gamma   90.00
#
_symmetry.space_group_name_H-M   'P 1'
#
loop_
_entity.id
_entity.type
_entity.pdbx_description
1 polymer ?
#
loop_
_entity_poly.entity_id
_entity_poly.type
_entity_poly.pdbx_seq_one_letter_code
_entity_poly.pdbx_strand_id
1 'polypeptide(L)'
;MARGFLHSHSYTGNPLACRAALATLELFEQTDAINANLALAQRLDGAFAPLNQHARVRHARRQGMIWAWDVQTSLPDFSRRYSAAALERGLLLRPISNTLYAMPPYLLDEEAVQHLAASALAALEDTLAQENHS
;
A
#
# COMPACT_ATOMS: atom_id res chain seq x y z
N MET A 1 -24.74 36.40 -12.32
CA MET A 1 -24.31 35.94 -10.98
C MET A 1 -22.92 35.33 -11.11
N ALA A 2 -21.92 35.89 -10.45
CA ALA A 2 -20.59 35.29 -10.39
C ALA A 2 -20.70 33.96 -9.62
N ARG A 3 -20.29 32.85 -10.23
CA ARG A 3 -20.21 31.56 -9.54
C ARG A 3 -18.94 31.56 -8.70
N GLY A 4 -19.08 31.69 -7.37
CA GLY A 4 -17.96 31.54 -6.45
C GLY A 4 -17.41 30.13 -6.46
N PHE A 5 -16.08 29.98 -6.41
CA PHE A 5 -15.44 28.69 -6.16
C PHE A 5 -15.58 28.37 -4.67
N LEU A 6 -16.58 27.55 -4.35
CA LEU A 6 -16.85 27.14 -2.98
C LEU A 6 -15.97 25.94 -2.62
N HIS A 7 -14.74 26.21 -2.21
CA HIS A 7 -13.81 25.21 -1.74
C HIS A 7 -13.25 25.64 -0.38
N SER A 8 -13.47 24.81 0.65
CA SER A 8 -12.99 25.05 1.99
C SER A 8 -12.74 23.72 2.71
N HIS A 9 -11.71 23.69 3.54
CA HIS A 9 -11.38 22.59 4.45
C HIS A 9 -10.68 23.15 5.69
N SER A 10 -10.48 22.31 6.74
CA SER A 10 -9.96 22.72 8.05
C SER A 10 -8.62 23.45 8.01
N TYR A 11 -7.80 23.22 6.99
CA TYR A 11 -6.47 23.83 6.85
C TYR A 11 -6.43 25.01 5.86
N THR A 12 -7.56 25.39 5.28
CA THR A 12 -7.62 26.49 4.30
C THR A 12 -7.11 27.80 4.93
N GLY A 13 -6.11 28.42 4.28
CA GLY A 13 -5.51 29.68 4.73
C GLY A 13 -4.61 29.58 5.96
N ASN A 14 -4.37 28.39 6.50
CA ASN A 14 -3.43 28.21 7.61
C ASN A 14 -1.99 28.38 7.11
N PRO A 15 -1.23 29.40 7.57
CA PRO A 15 0.11 29.68 7.06
C PRO A 15 1.12 28.57 7.37
N LEU A 16 0.99 27.87 8.50
CA LEU A 16 1.86 26.76 8.85
C LEU A 16 1.62 25.56 7.91
N ALA A 17 0.37 25.26 7.61
CA ALA A 17 0.03 24.19 6.66
C ALA A 17 0.51 24.54 5.24
N CYS A 18 0.37 25.80 4.80
CA CYS A 18 0.89 26.28 3.53
C CYS A 18 2.42 26.16 3.46
N ARG A 19 3.15 26.53 4.53
CA ARG A 19 4.61 26.38 4.57
C ARG A 19 5.04 24.91 4.55
N ALA A 20 4.34 24.02 5.25
CA ALA A 20 4.60 22.59 5.20
C ALA A 20 4.39 22.01 3.79
N ALA A 21 3.33 22.43 3.10
CA ALA A 21 3.08 22.02 1.72
C ALA A 21 4.18 22.50 0.77
N LEU A 22 4.61 23.76 0.89
CA LEU A 22 5.73 24.29 0.10
C LEU A 22 7.02 23.52 0.35
N ALA A 23 7.36 23.23 1.61
CA ALA A 23 8.55 22.43 1.95
C ALA A 23 8.49 21.02 1.35
N THR A 24 7.30 20.41 1.31
CA THR A 24 7.10 19.11 0.65
C THR A 24 7.38 19.21 -0.85
N LEU A 25 6.86 20.24 -1.53
CA LEU A 25 7.12 20.45 -2.96
C LEU A 25 8.62 20.70 -3.23
N GLU A 26 9.27 21.52 -2.41
CA GLU A 26 10.71 21.77 -2.48
C GLU A 26 11.52 20.46 -2.37
N LEU A 27 11.14 19.57 -1.44
CA LEU A 27 11.78 18.25 -1.31
C LEU A 27 11.55 17.35 -2.53
N PHE A 28 10.35 17.36 -3.09
CA PHE A 28 10.03 16.59 -4.31
C PHE A 28 10.91 17.03 -5.50
N GLU A 29 11.13 18.34 -5.66
CA GLU A 29 12.00 18.88 -6.70
C GLU A 29 13.47 18.54 -6.43
N GLN A 30 13.97 18.77 -5.21
CA GLN A 30 15.37 18.56 -4.85
C GLN A 30 15.81 17.09 -4.94
N THR A 31 14.91 16.15 -4.64
CA THR A 31 15.20 14.71 -4.62
C THR A 31 14.76 13.98 -5.88
N ASP A 32 14.20 14.70 -6.85
CA ASP A 32 13.56 14.08 -8.04
C ASP A 32 12.63 12.92 -7.64
N ALA A 33 11.79 13.17 -6.62
CA ALA A 33 11.02 12.14 -5.92
C ALA A 33 10.15 11.30 -6.87
N ILE A 34 9.63 11.88 -7.96
CA ILE A 34 8.78 11.17 -8.93
C ILE A 34 9.57 10.08 -9.64
N ASN A 35 10.77 10.40 -10.18
CA ASN A 35 11.59 9.42 -10.88
C ASN A 35 12.22 8.41 -9.91
N ALA A 36 12.67 8.84 -8.73
CA ALA A 36 13.15 7.95 -7.69
C ALA A 36 12.08 6.91 -7.30
N ASN A 37 10.81 7.32 -7.19
CA ASN A 37 9.71 6.42 -6.89
C ASN A 37 9.34 5.48 -8.04
N LEU A 38 9.55 5.86 -9.29
CA LEU A 38 9.41 4.93 -10.42
C LEU A 38 10.42 3.78 -10.32
N ALA A 39 11.68 4.06 -9.96
CA ALA A 39 12.69 3.04 -9.75
C ALA A 39 12.36 2.12 -8.53
N LEU A 40 11.91 2.70 -7.42
CA LEU A 40 11.45 1.94 -6.26
C LEU A 40 10.24 1.05 -6.61
N ALA A 41 9.28 1.58 -7.37
CA ALA A 41 8.11 0.83 -7.81
C ALA A 41 8.48 -0.38 -8.66
N GLN A 42 9.49 -0.28 -9.53
CA GLN A 42 9.99 -1.42 -10.32
C GLN A 42 10.61 -2.51 -9.43
N ARG A 43 11.35 -2.14 -8.39
CA ARG A 43 11.88 -3.11 -7.42
C ARG A 43 10.76 -3.81 -6.65
N LEU A 44 9.75 -3.07 -6.20
CA LEU A 44 8.58 -3.62 -5.54
C LEU A 44 7.75 -4.52 -6.47
N ASP A 45 7.61 -4.20 -7.76
CA ASP A 45 6.97 -5.08 -8.75
C ASP A 45 7.68 -6.43 -8.82
N GLY A 46 9.02 -6.41 -8.84
CA GLY A 46 9.83 -7.64 -8.81
C GLY A 46 9.64 -8.44 -7.51
N ALA A 47 9.70 -7.77 -6.36
CA ALA A 47 9.53 -8.40 -5.06
C ALA A 47 8.12 -8.99 -4.86
N PHE A 48 7.07 -8.33 -5.36
CA PHE A 48 5.69 -8.81 -5.30
C PHE A 48 5.35 -9.87 -6.36
N ALA A 49 6.28 -10.25 -7.24
CA ALA A 49 5.99 -11.24 -8.28
C ALA A 49 5.43 -12.58 -7.73
N PRO A 50 5.94 -13.15 -6.62
CA PRO A 50 5.33 -14.35 -6.02
C PRO A 50 3.88 -14.14 -5.57
N LEU A 51 3.57 -12.97 -4.99
CA LEU A 51 2.20 -12.63 -4.59
C LEU A 51 1.28 -12.45 -5.80
N ASN A 52 1.77 -11.80 -6.88
CA ASN A 52 1.04 -11.64 -8.13
C ASN A 52 0.66 -12.98 -8.78
N GLN A 53 1.54 -13.99 -8.62
CA GLN A 53 1.38 -15.33 -9.20
C GLN A 53 0.67 -16.34 -8.28
N HIS A 54 0.34 -15.94 -7.05
CA HIS A 54 -0.31 -16.82 -6.09
C HIS A 54 -1.67 -17.30 -6.60
N ALA A 55 -1.94 -18.62 -6.49
CA ALA A 55 -3.12 -19.27 -7.06
C ALA A 55 -4.47 -18.69 -6.61
N ARG A 56 -4.52 -18.08 -5.45
CA ARG A 56 -5.73 -17.45 -4.87
C ARG A 56 -5.82 -15.94 -5.14
N VAL A 57 -4.82 -15.35 -5.81
CA VAL A 57 -4.81 -13.92 -6.17
C VAL A 57 -5.38 -13.73 -7.57
N ARG A 58 -6.19 -12.70 -7.71
CA ARG A 58 -6.76 -12.24 -8.98
C ARG A 58 -6.59 -10.73 -9.08
N HIS A 59 -6.66 -10.23 -10.30
CA HIS A 59 -6.64 -8.79 -10.61
C HIS A 59 -5.50 -8.04 -9.89
N ALA A 60 -4.29 -8.62 -9.89
CA ALA A 60 -3.11 -7.90 -9.43
C ALA A 60 -2.94 -6.63 -10.26
N ARG A 61 -2.87 -5.48 -9.60
CA ARG A 61 -2.81 -4.17 -10.26
C ARG A 61 -1.98 -3.18 -9.48
N ARG A 62 -1.42 -2.22 -10.18
CA ARG A 62 -0.64 -1.12 -9.59
C ARG A 62 -1.00 0.22 -10.22
N GLN A 63 -1.06 1.24 -9.37
CA GLN A 63 -1.12 2.64 -9.77
C GLN A 63 -0.12 3.45 -8.94
N GLY A 64 0.94 3.95 -9.58
CA GLY A 64 2.03 4.65 -8.86
C GLY A 64 2.66 3.73 -7.82
N MET A 65 2.62 4.14 -6.54
CA MET A 65 3.11 3.40 -5.38
C MET A 65 2.00 2.67 -4.62
N ILE A 66 0.90 2.33 -5.29
CA ILE A 66 -0.22 1.59 -4.71
C ILE A 66 -0.37 0.28 -5.47
N TRP A 67 -0.26 -0.85 -4.78
CA TRP A 67 -0.53 -2.20 -5.27
C TRP A 67 -1.83 -2.71 -4.68
N ALA A 68 -2.57 -3.49 -5.45
CA ALA A 68 -3.78 -4.15 -4.97
C ALA A 68 -3.95 -5.54 -5.60
N TRP A 69 -4.51 -6.47 -4.80
CA TRP A 69 -4.72 -7.86 -5.15
C TRP A 69 -6.08 -8.31 -4.61
N ASP A 70 -6.91 -8.86 -5.46
CA ASP A 70 -8.17 -9.45 -5.01
C ASP A 70 -7.92 -10.91 -4.64
N VAL A 71 -8.24 -11.31 -3.41
CA VAL A 71 -8.03 -12.66 -2.89
C VAL A 71 -9.31 -13.47 -2.97
N GLN A 72 -9.22 -14.65 -3.58
CA GLN A 72 -10.30 -15.64 -3.58
C GLN A 72 -10.30 -16.40 -2.27
N THR A 73 -11.23 -16.11 -1.39
CA THR A 73 -11.37 -16.72 -0.07
C THR A 73 -12.82 -16.81 0.34
N SER A 74 -13.16 -17.86 1.07
CA SER A 74 -14.47 -18.06 1.72
C SER A 74 -14.50 -17.59 3.18
N LEU A 75 -13.37 -17.14 3.73
CA LEU A 75 -13.26 -16.67 5.12
C LEU A 75 -14.10 -15.39 5.31
N PRO A 76 -15.11 -15.39 6.18
CA PRO A 76 -16.02 -14.25 6.33
C PRO A 76 -15.33 -13.02 6.93
N ASP A 77 -14.21 -13.18 7.64
CA ASP A 77 -13.45 -12.15 8.33
C ASP A 77 -11.99 -12.09 7.85
N PHE A 78 -11.78 -12.39 6.56
CA PHE A 78 -10.45 -12.43 5.93
C PHE A 78 -9.61 -11.20 6.25
N SER A 79 -10.17 -9.99 6.11
CA SER A 79 -9.44 -8.75 6.38
C SER A 79 -8.84 -8.70 7.80
N ARG A 80 -9.62 -9.10 8.81
CA ARG A 80 -9.18 -9.10 10.21
C ARG A 80 -8.09 -10.15 10.46
N ARG A 81 -8.26 -11.35 9.90
CA ARG A 81 -7.29 -12.46 10.05
C ARG A 81 -5.97 -12.13 9.36
N TYR A 82 -6.04 -11.63 8.14
CA TYR A 82 -4.86 -11.19 7.40
C TYR A 82 -4.13 -10.06 8.13
N SER A 83 -4.85 -9.05 8.63
CA SER A 83 -4.22 -7.95 9.38
C SER A 83 -3.50 -8.45 10.63
N ALA A 84 -4.05 -9.42 11.34
CA ALA A 84 -3.40 -10.04 12.49
C ALA A 84 -2.12 -10.78 12.08
N ALA A 85 -2.19 -11.64 11.07
CA ALA A 85 -1.03 -12.37 10.55
C ALA A 85 0.08 -11.45 10.00
N ALA A 86 -0.30 -10.35 9.34
CA ALA A 86 0.63 -9.34 8.86
C ALA A 86 1.32 -8.60 10.02
N LEU A 87 0.56 -8.25 11.07
CA LEU A 87 1.08 -7.56 12.25
C LEU A 87 2.10 -8.41 13.01
N GLU A 88 1.89 -9.72 13.14
CA GLU A 88 2.86 -10.66 13.72
C GLU A 88 4.20 -10.68 12.96
N ARG A 89 4.20 -10.24 11.69
CA ARG A 89 5.38 -10.10 10.84
C ARG A 89 5.90 -8.67 10.74
N GLY A 90 5.42 -7.79 11.60
CA GLY A 90 5.82 -6.37 11.61
C GLY A 90 5.20 -5.51 10.51
N LEU A 91 4.16 -6.00 9.82
CA LEU A 91 3.47 -5.25 8.77
C LEU A 91 2.11 -4.74 9.22
N LEU A 92 1.88 -3.44 9.04
CA LEU A 92 0.56 -2.85 9.23
C LEU A 92 -0.19 -2.80 7.88
N LEU A 93 -0.72 -3.94 7.45
CA LEU A 93 -1.55 -4.06 6.26
C LEU A 93 -3.01 -4.33 6.66
N ARG A 94 -3.94 -3.58 6.09
CA ARG A 94 -5.38 -3.65 6.41
C ARG A 94 -6.19 -3.82 5.12
N PRO A 95 -6.50 -5.04 4.71
CA PRO A 95 -7.32 -5.28 3.52
C PRO A 95 -8.71 -4.63 3.61
N ILE A 96 -9.26 -4.29 2.46
CA ILE A 96 -10.65 -3.86 2.32
C ILE A 96 -11.43 -5.06 1.79
N SER A 97 -12.29 -5.64 2.64
CA SER A 97 -12.93 -6.93 2.32
C SER A 97 -11.89 -7.98 1.94
N ASN A 98 -11.92 -8.52 0.74
CA ASN A 98 -10.98 -9.50 0.22
C ASN A 98 -9.89 -8.88 -0.67
N THR A 99 -9.77 -7.56 -0.72
CA THR A 99 -8.72 -6.88 -1.48
C THR A 99 -7.58 -6.51 -0.57
N LEU A 100 -6.43 -7.15 -0.76
CA LEU A 100 -5.16 -6.70 -0.20
C LEU A 100 -4.71 -5.44 -0.94
N TYR A 101 -4.08 -4.52 -0.23
CA TYR A 101 -3.35 -3.43 -0.86
C TYR A 101 -2.12 -3.05 -0.05
N ALA A 102 -1.12 -2.54 -0.74
CA ALA A 102 0.09 -1.99 -0.15
C ALA A 102 0.31 -0.56 -0.67
N MET A 103 0.60 0.34 0.24
CA MET A 103 0.94 1.75 -0.01
C MET A 103 2.21 2.06 0.80
N PRO A 104 3.36 1.53 0.38
CA PRO A 104 4.60 1.74 1.13
C PRO A 104 5.07 3.20 1.03
N PRO A 105 5.86 3.68 2.01
CA PRO A 105 6.49 4.98 1.94
C PRO A 105 7.49 5.04 0.78
N TYR A 106 7.87 6.26 0.37
CA TYR A 106 8.80 6.51 -0.73
C TYR A 106 10.25 6.21 -0.39
N LEU A 107 10.54 5.93 0.88
CA LEU A 107 11.90 5.65 1.37
C LEU A 107 11.95 4.21 1.90
N LEU A 108 12.23 3.26 1.01
CA LEU A 108 12.50 1.87 1.36
C LEU A 108 13.85 1.46 0.79
N ASP A 109 14.69 0.89 1.64
CA ASP A 109 15.88 0.16 1.21
C ASP A 109 15.52 -1.24 0.68
N GLU A 110 16.52 -1.96 0.21
CA GLU A 110 16.29 -3.29 -0.38
C GLU A 110 15.80 -4.30 0.66
N GLU A 111 16.30 -4.24 1.89
CA GLU A 111 15.87 -5.12 2.98
C GLU A 111 14.39 -4.93 3.30
N ALA A 112 13.95 -3.69 3.41
CA ALA A 112 12.55 -3.35 3.67
C ALA A 112 11.63 -3.75 2.50
N VAL A 113 12.08 -3.62 1.25
CA VAL A 113 11.35 -4.09 0.06
C VAL A 113 11.13 -5.59 0.13
N GLN A 114 12.18 -6.37 0.39
CA GLN A 114 12.10 -7.83 0.48
C GLN A 114 11.27 -8.27 1.69
N HIS A 115 11.46 -7.65 2.84
CA HIS A 115 10.68 -7.92 4.04
C HIS A 115 9.18 -7.68 3.80
N LEU A 116 8.81 -6.54 3.22
CA LEU A 116 7.42 -6.22 2.89
C LEU A 116 6.78 -7.29 2.01
N ALA A 117 7.45 -7.64 0.92
CA ALA A 117 6.90 -8.59 -0.05
C ALA A 117 6.79 -10.02 0.51
N ALA A 118 7.86 -10.51 1.14
CA ALA A 118 7.88 -11.86 1.72
C ALA A 118 6.86 -12.01 2.86
N SER A 119 6.79 -11.02 3.75
CA SER A 119 5.85 -11.03 4.88
C SER A 119 4.40 -10.86 4.44
N ALA A 120 4.14 -10.09 3.38
CA ALA A 120 2.79 -9.98 2.82
C ALA A 120 2.30 -11.30 2.24
N LEU A 121 3.16 -12.03 1.52
CA LEU A 121 2.86 -13.36 0.99
C LEU A 121 2.64 -14.37 2.12
N ALA A 122 3.57 -14.46 3.07
CA ALA A 122 3.47 -15.39 4.19
C ALA A 122 2.21 -15.17 5.03
N ALA A 123 1.83 -13.90 5.28
CA ALA A 123 0.59 -13.57 5.97
C ALA A 123 -0.65 -14.04 5.18
N LEU A 124 -0.61 -13.98 3.83
CA LEU A 124 -1.67 -14.50 2.98
C LEU A 124 -1.78 -16.03 3.11
N GLU A 125 -0.67 -16.75 3.02
CA GLU A 125 -0.63 -18.20 3.12
C GLU A 125 -1.17 -18.69 4.47
N ASP A 126 -0.72 -18.09 5.58
CA ASP A 126 -1.21 -18.43 6.92
C ASP A 126 -2.69 -18.15 7.09
N THR A 127 -3.17 -17.05 6.51
CA THR A 127 -4.60 -16.72 6.57
C THR A 127 -5.43 -17.74 5.81
N LEU A 128 -5.01 -18.10 4.60
CA LEU A 128 -5.72 -19.08 3.76
C LEU A 128 -5.65 -20.51 4.31
N ALA A 129 -4.58 -20.85 5.03
CA ALA A 129 -4.50 -22.16 5.70
C ALA A 129 -5.63 -22.38 6.73
N GLN A 130 -6.18 -21.31 7.29
CA GLN A 130 -7.29 -21.38 8.23
C GLN A 130 -8.62 -21.80 7.58
N GLU A 131 -8.77 -21.69 6.24
CA GLU A 131 -9.96 -22.19 5.55
C GLU A 131 -10.13 -23.72 5.69
N ASN A 132 -9.01 -24.43 5.79
CA ASN A 132 -9.02 -25.89 5.84
C ASN A 132 -9.35 -26.42 7.25
N HIS A 133 -9.49 -25.54 8.24
CA HIS A 133 -9.73 -25.89 9.65
C HIS A 133 -11.07 -25.35 10.17
N SER A 134 -11.87 -24.75 9.28
CA SER A 134 -13.21 -24.21 9.58
C SER A 134 -14.29 -25.03 8.90
#